data_c0d1972fbc124c1171ed1cdadea7f6ee
#
_entry.id   c0d1972fbc124c1171ed1cdadea7f6ee
#
_cell.length_a   1.000
_cell.length_b   1.000
_cell.length_c   1.000
_cell.angle_alpha   90.00
_cell.angle_beta   90.00
_cell.angle_gamma   90.00
#
_symmetry.space_group_name_H-M   'P 1'
#
loop_
_entity.id
_entity.type
_entity.pdbx_description
1 polymer ?
#
loop_
_entity_poly.entity_id
_entity_poly.type
_entity_poly.pdbx_seq_one_letter_code
_entity_poly.pdbx_strand_id
1 'polypeptide(L)'
;MNKSVFFIPLSLVGLFFTVYILLASTTNFLSVEPGYAIGEVSRWCERISGGYFREPANALSNLGFIFTGLLMFWILANEKKIKGSRFHGPTITALTYATAAVWLGPGSLLMHGTHTAWGQWADWLSLSLIHI
;
A
#
# COMPACT_ATOMS: atom_id res chain seq x y z
N MET A 1 -22.12 13.37 -4.04
CA MET A 1 -20.91 12.51 -4.04
C MET A 1 -19.84 13.09 -4.96
N ASN A 2 -18.69 13.41 -4.46
CA ASN A 2 -17.54 13.81 -5.30
C ASN A 2 -16.84 12.55 -5.81
N LYS A 3 -17.27 12.07 -6.98
CA LYS A 3 -16.81 10.78 -7.56
C LYS A 3 -15.27 10.70 -7.69
N SER A 4 -14.61 11.79 -8.06
CA SER A 4 -13.16 11.82 -8.24
C SER A 4 -12.40 11.50 -6.96
N VAL A 5 -12.89 11.92 -5.80
CA VAL A 5 -12.27 11.65 -4.49
C VAL A 5 -12.12 10.16 -4.20
N PHE A 6 -13.06 9.35 -4.67
CA PHE A 6 -13.02 7.89 -4.47
C PHE A 6 -12.38 7.14 -5.65
N PHE A 7 -12.78 7.48 -6.88
CA PHE A 7 -12.36 6.68 -8.05
C PHE A 7 -10.89 6.87 -8.42
N ILE A 8 -10.28 8.02 -8.13
CA ILE A 8 -8.84 8.22 -8.37
C ILE A 8 -8.00 7.27 -7.51
N PRO A 9 -8.09 7.26 -6.16
CA PRO A 9 -7.31 6.31 -5.36
C PRO A 9 -7.64 4.84 -5.67
N LEU A 10 -8.90 4.50 -5.95
CA LEU A 10 -9.28 3.16 -6.36
C LEU A 10 -8.58 2.74 -7.66
N SER A 11 -8.52 3.61 -8.66
CA SER A 11 -7.84 3.34 -9.93
C SER A 11 -6.33 3.20 -9.75
N LEU A 12 -5.72 4.01 -8.89
CA LEU A 12 -4.29 3.91 -8.57
C LEU A 12 -3.94 2.60 -7.87
N VAL A 13 -4.78 2.15 -6.94
CA VAL A 13 -4.64 0.82 -6.31
C VAL A 13 -4.77 -0.30 -7.34
N GLY A 14 -5.77 -0.22 -8.22
CA GLY A 14 -5.94 -1.20 -9.30
C GLY A 14 -4.74 -1.24 -10.25
N LEU A 15 -4.22 -0.08 -10.63
CA LEU A 15 -3.00 0.04 -11.45
C LEU A 15 -1.79 -0.57 -10.74
N PHE A 16 -1.61 -0.28 -9.44
CA PHE A 16 -0.52 -0.85 -8.65
C PHE A 16 -0.55 -2.39 -8.70
N PHE A 17 -1.67 -3.02 -8.42
CA PHE A 17 -1.77 -4.49 -8.46
C PHE A 17 -1.59 -5.05 -9.86
N THR A 18 -2.12 -4.38 -10.88
CA THR A 18 -1.91 -4.80 -12.28
C THR A 18 -0.43 -4.80 -12.63
N VAL A 19 0.28 -3.72 -12.32
CA VAL A 19 1.72 -3.61 -12.58
C VAL A 19 2.51 -4.63 -11.75
N TYR A 20 2.20 -4.78 -10.46
CA TYR A 20 2.86 -5.75 -9.59
C TYR A 20 2.74 -7.19 -10.15
N ILE A 21 1.53 -7.64 -10.47
CA ILE A 21 1.28 -8.99 -10.98
C ILE A 21 1.95 -9.20 -12.34
N LEU A 22 1.90 -8.21 -13.24
CA LEU A 22 2.59 -8.29 -14.52
C LEU A 22 4.11 -8.43 -14.34
N LEU A 23 4.72 -7.63 -13.50
CA LEU A 23 6.16 -7.74 -13.20
C LEU A 23 6.50 -9.08 -12.56
N ALA A 24 5.71 -9.54 -11.60
CA ALA A 24 5.93 -10.81 -10.91
C ALA A 24 5.74 -12.02 -11.84
N SER A 25 4.92 -11.90 -12.91
CA SER A 25 4.66 -12.99 -13.85
C SER A 25 5.60 -13.03 -15.06
N THR A 26 6.15 -11.88 -15.46
CA THR A 26 6.89 -11.75 -16.73
C THR A 26 8.40 -11.56 -16.56
N THR A 27 8.87 -11.22 -15.36
CA THR A 27 10.27 -10.89 -15.09
C THR A 27 10.79 -11.70 -13.91
N ASN A 28 12.14 -11.74 -13.76
CA ASN A 28 12.77 -12.22 -12.54
C ASN A 28 12.69 -11.20 -11.38
N PHE A 29 11.61 -10.43 -11.35
CA PHE A 29 11.36 -9.36 -10.37
C PHE A 29 11.45 -9.84 -8.92
N LEU A 30 11.07 -11.10 -8.67
CA LEU A 30 11.15 -11.75 -7.36
C LEU A 30 12.45 -12.55 -7.17
N SER A 31 13.29 -12.74 -8.22
CA SER A 31 14.61 -13.31 -8.11
C SER A 31 15.61 -12.19 -7.83
N VAL A 32 15.90 -11.97 -6.56
CA VAL A 32 16.73 -10.84 -6.13
C VAL A 32 18.19 -11.24 -6.12
N GLU A 33 19.05 -10.42 -6.72
CA GLU A 33 20.50 -10.49 -6.56
C GLU A 33 20.85 -10.46 -5.06
N PRO A 34 21.84 -11.29 -4.60
CA PRO A 34 22.16 -11.40 -3.18
C PRO A 34 22.44 -10.07 -2.45
N GLY A 35 22.97 -9.07 -3.16
CA GLY A 35 23.23 -7.73 -2.60
C GLY A 35 21.98 -6.85 -2.40
N TYR A 36 20.85 -7.23 -2.99
CA TYR A 36 19.60 -6.47 -2.91
C TYR A 36 18.56 -7.13 -2.00
N ALA A 37 18.80 -8.38 -1.58
CA ALA A 37 17.92 -9.08 -0.66
C ALA A 37 18.08 -8.56 0.76
N ILE A 38 16.98 -8.33 1.46
CA ILE A 38 17.00 -7.97 2.90
C ILE A 38 17.11 -9.20 3.80
N GLY A 39 17.33 -10.37 3.23
CA GLY A 39 17.56 -11.64 3.89
C GLY A 39 16.59 -12.73 3.39
N GLU A 40 17.09 -13.94 3.34
CA GLU A 40 16.32 -15.12 2.94
C GLU A 40 15.67 -15.82 4.15
N VAL A 41 16.10 -15.44 5.36
CA VAL A 41 15.52 -15.99 6.59
C VAL A 41 14.27 -15.20 6.94
N SER A 42 13.16 -15.89 7.10
CA SER A 42 11.91 -15.31 7.58
C SER A 42 12.14 -14.55 8.89
N ARG A 43 12.23 -13.23 8.81
CA ARG A 43 12.40 -12.35 9.98
C ARG A 43 11.06 -12.07 10.66
N TRP A 44 9.95 -12.33 9.97
CA TRP A 44 8.58 -11.99 10.38
C TRP A 44 7.71 -13.23 10.56
N CYS A 45 8.32 -14.34 10.98
CA CYS A 45 7.64 -15.61 11.32
C CYS A 45 6.88 -16.26 10.16
N GLU A 46 7.14 -15.88 8.92
CA GLU A 46 6.55 -16.52 7.73
C GLU A 46 7.63 -17.14 6.84
N ARG A 47 7.34 -18.34 6.32
CA ARG A 47 8.25 -19.04 5.39
C ARG A 47 8.26 -18.33 4.03
N ILE A 48 9.45 -18.07 3.51
CA ILE A 48 9.62 -17.48 2.18
C ILE A 48 9.08 -18.44 1.10
N SER A 49 8.21 -17.89 0.26
CA SER A 49 7.56 -18.58 -0.88
C SER A 49 8.27 -18.25 -2.19
N GLY A 50 8.23 -19.17 -3.16
CA GLY A 50 8.64 -18.94 -4.55
C GLY A 50 7.52 -18.37 -5.45
N GLY A 51 6.33 -18.06 -4.90
CA GLY A 51 5.18 -17.56 -5.65
C GLY A 51 5.24 -16.04 -5.96
N TYR A 52 4.09 -15.45 -6.27
CA TYR A 52 3.94 -14.01 -6.56
C TYR A 52 4.31 -13.11 -5.38
N PHE A 53 4.28 -13.61 -4.17
CA PHE A 53 4.70 -12.92 -2.95
C PHE A 53 5.70 -13.79 -2.20
N ARG A 54 6.78 -13.19 -1.72
CA ARG A 54 7.80 -13.91 -0.92
C ARG A 54 7.25 -14.31 0.44
N GLU A 55 6.51 -13.44 1.09
CA GLU A 55 5.77 -13.69 2.33
C GLU A 55 4.28 -13.42 2.09
N PRO A 56 3.51 -14.42 1.59
CA PRO A 56 2.15 -14.19 1.14
C PRO A 56 1.19 -13.74 2.24
N ALA A 57 1.26 -14.28 3.45
CA ALA A 57 0.38 -13.85 4.53
C ALA A 57 0.69 -12.43 4.98
N ASN A 58 1.97 -12.10 5.20
CA ASN A 58 2.41 -10.75 5.54
C ASN A 58 2.08 -9.75 4.42
N ALA A 59 2.36 -10.10 3.16
CA ALA A 59 2.04 -9.23 2.02
C ALA A 59 0.53 -8.98 1.90
N LEU A 60 -0.30 -10.03 1.96
CA LEU A 60 -1.75 -9.92 1.78
C LEU A 60 -2.45 -9.28 2.98
N SER A 61 -1.90 -9.38 4.20
CA SER A 61 -2.46 -8.69 5.37
C SER A 61 -2.51 -7.17 5.17
N ASN A 62 -1.61 -6.62 4.36
CA ASN A 62 -1.56 -5.19 4.03
C ASN A 62 -2.74 -4.70 3.18
N LEU A 63 -3.54 -5.62 2.59
CA LEU A 63 -4.83 -5.28 1.98
C LEU A 63 -5.78 -4.61 2.98
N GLY A 64 -5.66 -4.90 4.27
CA GLY A 64 -6.43 -4.25 5.33
C GLY A 64 -6.24 -2.73 5.33
N PHE A 65 -5.02 -2.23 5.15
CA PHE A 65 -4.74 -0.79 5.07
C PHE A 65 -5.32 -0.18 3.80
N ILE A 66 -5.19 -0.86 2.67
CA ILE A 66 -5.79 -0.41 1.39
C ILE A 66 -7.30 -0.31 1.52
N PHE A 67 -7.95 -1.35 2.04
CA PHE A 67 -9.39 -1.38 2.23
C PHE A 67 -9.86 -0.25 3.17
N THR A 68 -9.19 -0.09 4.31
CA THR A 68 -9.53 0.97 5.29
C THR A 68 -9.36 2.36 4.69
N GLY A 69 -8.24 2.61 4.00
CA GLY A 69 -8.00 3.89 3.35
C GLY A 69 -8.99 4.19 2.21
N LEU A 70 -9.34 3.19 1.39
CA LEU A 70 -10.38 3.34 0.37
C LEU A 70 -11.76 3.58 0.98
N LEU A 71 -12.10 2.94 2.10
CA LEU A 71 -13.31 3.20 2.85
C LEU A 71 -13.37 4.65 3.35
N MET A 72 -12.23 5.18 3.86
CA MET A 72 -12.13 6.59 4.22
C MET A 72 -12.39 7.51 3.02
N PHE A 73 -11.79 7.24 1.87
CA PHE A 73 -12.05 8.01 0.64
C PHE A 73 -13.51 7.93 0.21
N TRP A 74 -14.14 6.76 0.34
CA TRP A 74 -15.55 6.61 0.04
C TRP A 74 -16.44 7.44 0.98
N ILE A 75 -16.16 7.45 2.28
CA ILE A 75 -16.86 8.29 3.27
C ILE A 75 -16.68 9.77 2.90
N LEU A 76 -15.42 10.22 2.71
CA LEU A 76 -15.11 11.61 2.37
C LEU A 76 -15.75 12.07 1.05
N ALA A 77 -15.89 11.16 0.08
CA ALA A 77 -16.57 11.45 -1.19
C ALA A 77 -18.08 11.71 -1.02
N ASN A 78 -18.70 11.13 0.01
CA ASN A 78 -20.13 11.25 0.29
C ASN A 78 -20.47 12.35 1.31
N GLU A 79 -19.49 12.79 2.09
CA GLU A 79 -19.68 13.84 3.08
C GLU A 79 -19.57 15.24 2.48
N LYS A 80 -20.30 16.19 3.09
CA LYS A 80 -20.17 17.63 2.79
C LYS A 80 -19.13 18.25 3.71
N LYS A 81 -18.28 19.11 3.14
CA LYS A 81 -17.30 19.88 3.91
C LYS A 81 -18.00 20.80 4.91
N ILE A 82 -17.67 20.71 6.18
CA ILE A 82 -18.14 21.63 7.24
C ILE A 82 -17.09 22.69 7.49
N LYS A 83 -17.50 23.96 7.45
CA LYS A 83 -16.61 25.10 7.71
C LYS A 83 -16.02 24.99 9.13
N GLY A 84 -14.70 25.07 9.24
CA GLY A 84 -13.98 24.97 10.52
C GLY A 84 -13.61 23.53 10.95
N SER A 85 -14.17 22.50 10.33
CA SER A 85 -13.76 21.11 10.60
C SER A 85 -12.57 20.72 9.72
N ARG A 86 -11.57 20.05 10.32
CA ARG A 86 -10.40 19.54 9.60
C ARG A 86 -10.61 18.14 9.01
N PHE A 87 -11.53 17.34 9.57
CA PHE A 87 -11.73 15.94 9.21
C PHE A 87 -13.11 15.63 8.62
N HIS A 88 -14.02 16.60 8.56
CA HIS A 88 -15.36 16.38 8.02
C HIS A 88 -15.42 16.76 6.54
N GLY A 89 -15.73 15.81 5.70
CA GLY A 89 -15.72 15.93 4.25
C GLY A 89 -14.30 15.97 3.65
N PRO A 90 -14.16 16.21 2.34
CA PRO A 90 -12.88 16.12 1.62
C PRO A 90 -11.99 17.35 1.89
N THR A 91 -11.51 17.49 3.11
CA THR A 91 -10.52 18.49 3.52
C THR A 91 -9.11 17.99 3.20
N ILE A 92 -8.15 18.91 3.10
CA ILE A 92 -6.73 18.55 2.85
C ILE A 92 -6.25 17.57 3.92
N THR A 93 -6.49 17.85 5.20
CA THR A 93 -6.05 16.99 6.32
C THR A 93 -6.66 15.58 6.21
N ALA A 94 -7.97 15.48 5.97
CA ALA A 94 -8.64 14.18 5.85
C ALA A 94 -8.16 13.39 4.62
N LEU A 95 -7.95 14.07 3.49
CA LEU A 95 -7.44 13.45 2.27
C LEU A 95 -5.98 12.99 2.44
N THR A 96 -5.13 13.79 3.09
CA THR A 96 -3.73 13.40 3.39
C THR A 96 -3.70 12.15 4.26
N TYR A 97 -4.53 12.10 5.31
CA TYR A 97 -4.60 10.93 6.18
C TYR A 97 -5.12 9.68 5.46
N ALA A 98 -6.18 9.82 4.67
CA ALA A 98 -6.69 8.71 3.85
C ALA A 98 -5.65 8.22 2.83
N THR A 99 -4.88 9.14 2.23
CA THR A 99 -3.79 8.82 1.31
C THR A 99 -2.68 8.05 2.04
N ALA A 100 -2.26 8.48 3.22
CA ALA A 100 -1.24 7.80 4.02
C ALA A 100 -1.70 6.38 4.38
N ALA A 101 -2.97 6.21 4.78
CA ALA A 101 -3.54 4.90 5.09
C ALA A 101 -3.55 3.97 3.87
N VAL A 102 -3.97 4.45 2.68
CA VAL A 102 -3.91 3.65 1.44
C VAL A 102 -2.46 3.32 1.08
N TRP A 103 -1.55 4.29 1.18
CA TRP A 103 -0.14 4.13 0.76
C TRP A 103 0.61 3.11 1.62
N LEU A 104 0.25 2.99 2.90
CA LEU A 104 0.85 2.00 3.79
C LEU A 104 0.68 0.57 3.25
N GLY A 105 -0.45 0.26 2.64
CA GLY A 105 -0.69 -1.06 2.05
C GLY A 105 0.30 -1.43 0.95
N PRO A 106 0.39 -0.69 -0.17
CA PRO A 106 1.37 -0.93 -1.23
C PRO A 106 2.82 -0.90 -0.74
N GLY A 107 3.18 0.05 0.14
CA GLY A 107 4.54 0.18 0.66
C GLY A 107 4.98 -1.07 1.40
N SER A 108 4.21 -1.52 2.37
CA SER A 108 4.51 -2.72 3.15
C SER A 108 4.34 -4.01 2.32
N LEU A 109 3.37 -4.05 1.40
CA LEU A 109 3.22 -5.16 0.47
C LEU A 109 4.47 -5.34 -0.41
N LEU A 110 5.08 -4.25 -0.88
CA LEU A 110 6.32 -4.32 -1.67
C LEU A 110 7.47 -4.93 -0.87
N MET A 111 7.62 -4.60 0.41
CA MET A 111 8.63 -5.21 1.27
C MET A 111 8.41 -6.72 1.40
N HIS A 112 7.25 -7.13 1.89
CA HIS A 112 6.94 -8.54 2.13
C HIS A 112 6.74 -9.35 0.84
N GLY A 113 6.29 -8.68 -0.22
CA GLY A 113 6.11 -9.32 -1.52
C GLY A 113 7.42 -9.58 -2.25
N THR A 114 8.42 -8.71 -2.11
CA THR A 114 9.66 -8.79 -2.92
C THR A 114 10.91 -9.12 -2.15
N HIS A 115 10.99 -8.85 -0.85
CA HIS A 115 12.20 -8.95 -0.02
C HIS A 115 13.40 -8.15 -0.58
N THR A 116 13.14 -7.05 -1.25
CA THR A 116 14.18 -6.19 -1.82
C THR A 116 14.51 -5.00 -0.93
N ALA A 117 15.71 -4.45 -1.08
CA ALA A 117 16.11 -3.23 -0.39
C ALA A 117 15.19 -2.05 -0.75
N TRP A 118 14.80 -1.91 -2.02
CA TRP A 118 13.87 -0.86 -2.45
C TRP A 118 12.43 -1.08 -1.91
N GLY A 119 11.99 -2.34 -1.78
CA GLY A 119 10.73 -2.67 -1.09
C GLY A 119 10.76 -2.25 0.37
N GLN A 120 11.88 -2.49 1.07
CA GLN A 120 12.08 -2.02 2.44
C GLN A 120 12.03 -0.49 2.55
N TRP A 121 12.64 0.24 1.61
CA TRP A 121 12.52 1.69 1.56
C TRP A 121 11.09 2.16 1.34
N ALA A 122 10.32 1.48 0.48
CA ALA A 122 8.92 1.79 0.26
C ALA A 122 8.07 1.60 1.53
N ASP A 123 8.34 0.55 2.30
CA ASP A 123 7.71 0.29 3.59
C ASP A 123 8.04 1.39 4.62
N TRP A 124 9.32 1.72 4.80
CA TRP A 124 9.74 2.78 5.72
C TRP A 124 9.13 4.14 5.38
N LEU A 125 9.08 4.49 4.09
CA LEU A 125 8.44 5.73 3.65
C LEU A 125 6.95 5.72 3.95
N SER A 126 6.26 4.60 3.73
CA SER A 126 4.84 4.47 4.00
C SER A 126 4.52 4.56 5.48
N LEU A 127 5.32 3.91 6.33
CA LEU A 127 5.22 3.99 7.79
C LEU A 127 5.50 5.42 8.30
N SER A 128 6.48 6.11 7.71
CA SER A 128 6.81 7.48 8.10
C SER A 128 5.66 8.45 7.88
N LEU A 129 4.88 8.28 6.81
CA LEU A 129 3.74 9.13 6.50
C LEU A 129 2.58 9.02 7.50
N ILE A 130 2.44 7.88 8.18
CA ILE A 130 1.38 7.68 9.17
C ILE A 130 1.74 8.27 10.55
N HIS A 131 3.02 8.54 10.78
CA HIS A 131 3.51 9.13 12.03
C HIS A 131 3.56 10.68 12.01
N ILE A 132 3.12 11.30 10.92
CA ILE A 132 2.96 12.76 10.82
C ILE A 132 1.57 13.16 11.32
#